data_b92f4ec9a9d5e73c6f6104a803bed7eb
#
_entry.id   b92f4ec9a9d5e73c6f6104a803bed7eb
#
_cell.length_a   1.000
_cell.length_b   1.000
_cell.length_c   1.000
_cell.angle_alpha   90.00
_cell.angle_beta   90.00
_cell.angle_gamma   90.00
#
_symmetry.space_group_name_H-M   'P 1'
#
loop_
_entity.id
_entity.type
_entity.pdbx_description
1 polymer ?
#
loop_
_entity_poly.entity_id
_entity_poly.type
_entity_poly.pdbx_seq_one_letter_code
_entity_poly.pdbx_strand_id
1 'polypeptide(L)'
;MSAIPRTSIIMPVYNTASTVIAAIKSVLAQTDPNFELLVMIDGSPDNSVQLIAEYLQQNPDERVRVFNNPKNQGLSAMRNQGLDEARGEWVTFPDSDDALYPTFLERLHYHAERTGAQVVNCAHNMVATDGSTTQRLKGTPGTLTGQEAAFALLKDELSPYAWDKIIRRELFEGVRYPQIERAEDECALLDCYLRAQSVTVIDEPLYAYAVSAGSLTWSRITPLNETRRLLEYFEKSLQRTSTYHLPAGQEALTIARVIAYLNNAQQALIVGGESAPAVLAGCRTGFTVSDALLALRIRPVFGAAGLLLKTSTALYRLLYGAYVKRVYNL
;
A
#
# COMPACT_ATOMS: atom_id res chain seq x y z
N MET A 1 -21.11 -18.97 21.80
CA MET A 1 -20.49 -17.72 21.31
C MET A 1 -19.24 -18.16 20.53
N SER A 2 -19.15 -17.85 19.24
CA SER A 2 -17.89 -18.09 18.50
C SER A 2 -16.78 -17.32 19.17
N ALA A 3 -15.60 -17.93 19.32
CA ALA A 3 -14.43 -17.27 19.88
C ALA A 3 -14.11 -16.01 19.04
N ILE A 4 -13.65 -14.95 19.71
CA ILE A 4 -13.21 -13.73 19.00
C ILE A 4 -12.04 -14.13 18.13
N PRO A 5 -12.07 -13.87 16.80
CA PRO A 5 -10.95 -14.21 15.93
C PRO A 5 -9.70 -13.38 16.30
N ARG A 6 -8.53 -13.98 16.12
CA ARG A 6 -7.28 -13.25 16.35
C ARG A 6 -7.05 -12.19 15.29
N THR A 7 -7.33 -12.52 14.02
CA THR A 7 -7.15 -11.62 12.88
C THR A 7 -8.41 -11.48 12.06
N SER A 8 -8.78 -10.25 11.70
CA SER A 8 -9.74 -9.98 10.64
C SER A 8 -8.98 -9.71 9.34
N ILE A 9 -9.22 -10.56 8.33
CA ILE A 9 -8.67 -10.41 6.98
C ILE A 9 -9.72 -9.68 6.16
N ILE A 10 -9.45 -8.45 5.74
CA ILE A 10 -10.35 -7.58 5.01
C ILE A 10 -9.95 -7.63 3.53
N MET A 11 -10.75 -8.24 2.69
CA MET A 11 -10.47 -8.45 1.26
C MET A 11 -11.45 -7.65 0.41
N PRO A 12 -11.07 -6.48 -0.12
CA PRO A 12 -11.86 -5.74 -1.11
C PRO A 12 -11.95 -6.52 -2.43
N VAL A 13 -13.14 -6.50 -3.05
CA VAL A 13 -13.42 -7.22 -4.30
C VAL A 13 -14.09 -6.29 -5.30
N TYR A 14 -13.41 -6.02 -6.43
CA TYR A 14 -13.96 -5.27 -7.56
C TYR A 14 -13.33 -5.72 -8.87
N ASN A 15 -14.12 -6.27 -9.79
CA ASN A 15 -13.68 -6.70 -11.12
C ASN A 15 -12.53 -7.74 -11.09
N THR A 16 -12.63 -8.74 -10.19
CA THR A 16 -11.62 -9.78 -9.97
C THR A 16 -12.16 -11.19 -10.11
N ALA A 17 -13.19 -11.40 -10.94
CA ALA A 17 -13.82 -12.71 -11.15
C ALA A 17 -12.83 -13.84 -11.52
N SER A 18 -11.73 -13.51 -12.21
CA SER A 18 -10.71 -14.49 -12.61
C SER A 18 -9.79 -14.94 -11.47
N THR A 19 -9.70 -14.20 -10.38
CA THR A 19 -8.67 -14.37 -9.33
C THR A 19 -9.27 -14.56 -7.93
N VAL A 20 -10.43 -13.96 -7.65
CA VAL A 20 -11.02 -13.88 -6.30
C VAL A 20 -11.18 -15.24 -5.62
N ILE A 21 -11.53 -16.31 -6.33
CA ILE A 21 -11.66 -17.64 -5.73
C ILE A 21 -10.31 -18.22 -5.33
N ALA A 22 -9.26 -17.97 -6.10
CA ALA A 22 -7.91 -18.36 -5.74
C ALA A 22 -7.42 -17.59 -4.50
N ALA A 23 -7.69 -16.28 -4.43
CA ALA A 23 -7.39 -15.45 -3.28
C ALA A 23 -8.10 -15.95 -2.01
N ILE A 24 -9.41 -16.19 -2.07
CA ILE A 24 -10.19 -16.76 -0.94
C ILE A 24 -9.60 -18.11 -0.49
N LYS A 25 -9.29 -19.00 -1.43
CA LYS A 25 -8.67 -20.31 -1.11
C LYS A 25 -7.33 -20.15 -0.39
N SER A 26 -6.50 -19.20 -0.80
CA SER A 26 -5.20 -18.94 -0.15
C SER A 26 -5.37 -18.48 1.29
N VAL A 27 -6.40 -17.68 1.57
CA VAL A 27 -6.75 -17.25 2.93
C VAL A 27 -7.26 -18.43 3.76
N LEU A 28 -8.17 -19.24 3.22
CA LEU A 28 -8.76 -20.38 3.94
C LEU A 28 -7.72 -21.49 4.22
N ALA A 29 -6.62 -21.53 3.48
CA ALA A 29 -5.51 -22.46 3.64
C ALA A 29 -4.46 -22.02 4.68
N GLN A 30 -4.69 -20.94 5.45
CA GLN A 30 -3.74 -20.49 6.47
C GLN A 30 -3.55 -21.55 7.58
N THR A 31 -2.29 -21.77 7.99
CA THR A 31 -1.91 -22.71 9.05
C THR A 31 -2.40 -22.24 10.43
N ASP A 32 -2.48 -20.93 10.68
CA ASP A 32 -3.18 -20.38 11.86
C ASP A 32 -4.67 -20.23 11.52
N PRO A 33 -5.57 -21.07 12.10
CA PRO A 33 -7.00 -21.04 11.77
C PRO A 33 -7.79 -19.93 12.49
N ASN A 34 -7.16 -19.17 13.40
CA ASN A 34 -7.84 -18.22 14.27
C ASN A 34 -8.03 -16.86 13.58
N PHE A 35 -8.82 -16.84 12.51
CA PHE A 35 -9.14 -15.62 11.76
C PHE A 35 -10.61 -15.58 11.33
N GLU A 36 -11.07 -14.42 10.92
CA GLU A 36 -12.25 -14.23 10.08
C GLU A 36 -11.83 -13.61 8.73
N LEU A 37 -12.56 -13.95 7.66
CA LEU A 37 -12.39 -13.34 6.34
C LEU A 37 -13.63 -12.49 6.04
N LEU A 38 -13.42 -11.19 5.83
CA LEU A 38 -14.43 -10.23 5.42
C LEU A 38 -14.25 -9.94 3.92
N VAL A 39 -15.11 -10.52 3.10
CA VAL A 39 -15.13 -10.32 1.65
C VAL A 39 -16.00 -9.09 1.35
N MET A 40 -15.35 -7.99 0.95
CA MET A 40 -15.99 -6.68 0.78
C MET A 40 -16.21 -6.39 -0.71
N ILE A 41 -17.37 -6.76 -1.25
CA ILE A 41 -17.69 -6.60 -2.67
C ILE A 41 -18.21 -5.19 -2.92
N ASP A 42 -17.57 -4.48 -3.84
CA ASP A 42 -17.80 -3.05 -4.13
C ASP A 42 -18.55 -2.83 -5.45
N GLY A 43 -19.75 -3.38 -5.57
CA GLY A 43 -20.56 -3.22 -6.77
C GLY A 43 -19.86 -3.74 -8.03
N SER A 44 -19.23 -4.90 -7.94
CA SER A 44 -18.44 -5.49 -9.01
C SER A 44 -19.28 -5.68 -10.29
N PRO A 45 -18.79 -5.20 -11.46
CA PRO A 45 -19.54 -5.29 -12.72
C PRO A 45 -19.46 -6.66 -13.39
N ASP A 46 -18.55 -7.51 -12.92
CA ASP A 46 -18.31 -8.86 -13.43
C ASP A 46 -19.09 -9.92 -12.60
N ASN A 47 -18.81 -11.20 -12.84
CA ASN A 47 -19.47 -12.31 -12.15
C ASN A 47 -18.81 -12.69 -10.80
N SER A 48 -17.98 -11.83 -10.20
CA SER A 48 -17.33 -12.10 -8.90
C SER A 48 -18.36 -12.47 -7.81
N VAL A 49 -19.49 -11.74 -7.74
CA VAL A 49 -20.57 -12.02 -6.75
C VAL A 49 -21.10 -13.45 -6.88
N GLN A 50 -21.41 -13.87 -8.11
CA GLN A 50 -21.93 -15.20 -8.38
C GLN A 50 -20.90 -16.29 -8.04
N LEU A 51 -19.66 -16.13 -8.48
CA LEU A 51 -18.58 -17.10 -8.24
C LEU A 51 -18.31 -17.29 -6.74
N ILE A 52 -18.28 -16.19 -5.97
CA ILE A 52 -18.12 -16.26 -4.51
C ILE A 52 -19.29 -17.01 -3.87
N ALA A 53 -20.54 -16.69 -4.26
CA ALA A 53 -21.72 -17.35 -3.71
C ALA A 53 -21.74 -18.86 -4.02
N GLU A 54 -21.44 -19.26 -5.27
CA GLU A 54 -21.35 -20.66 -5.69
C GLU A 54 -20.23 -21.40 -4.95
N TYR A 55 -19.06 -20.76 -4.79
CA TYR A 55 -17.94 -21.37 -4.07
C TYR A 55 -18.28 -21.62 -2.60
N LEU A 56 -18.85 -20.63 -1.89
CA LEU A 56 -19.21 -20.76 -0.47
C LEU A 56 -20.41 -21.69 -0.24
N GLN A 57 -21.31 -21.83 -1.20
CA GLN A 57 -22.39 -22.82 -1.14
C GLN A 57 -21.83 -24.27 -1.20
N GLN A 58 -20.77 -24.50 -2.00
CA GLN A 58 -20.13 -25.80 -2.13
C GLN A 58 -19.11 -26.06 -1.01
N ASN A 59 -18.51 -25.00 -0.46
CA ASN A 59 -17.47 -25.03 0.57
C ASN A 59 -17.84 -24.08 1.71
N PRO A 60 -18.84 -24.40 2.53
CA PRO A 60 -19.27 -23.54 3.62
C PRO A 60 -18.16 -23.43 4.68
N ASP A 61 -17.83 -22.18 5.09
CA ASP A 61 -16.86 -21.90 6.14
C ASP A 61 -17.39 -20.75 7.01
N GLU A 62 -17.59 -21.02 8.29
CA GLU A 62 -18.16 -20.06 9.24
C GLU A 62 -17.26 -18.84 9.52
N ARG A 63 -15.98 -18.93 9.15
CA ARG A 63 -15.03 -17.82 9.25
C ARG A 63 -15.24 -16.75 8.19
N VAL A 64 -16.01 -17.04 7.11
CA VAL A 64 -16.20 -16.12 5.98
C VAL A 64 -17.50 -15.34 6.14
N ARG A 65 -17.38 -14.02 6.04
CA ARG A 65 -18.50 -13.08 6.01
C ARG A 65 -18.43 -12.27 4.72
N VAL A 66 -19.52 -12.22 3.98
CA VAL A 66 -19.59 -11.50 2.69
C VAL A 66 -20.48 -10.27 2.83
N PHE A 67 -19.94 -9.13 2.41
CA PHE A 67 -20.63 -7.85 2.33
C PHE A 67 -20.70 -7.44 0.85
N ASN A 68 -21.91 -7.35 0.32
CA ASN A 68 -22.14 -7.02 -1.08
C ASN A 68 -22.78 -5.64 -1.20
N ASN A 69 -22.00 -4.64 -1.58
CA ASN A 69 -22.48 -3.29 -1.83
C ASN A 69 -23.03 -3.19 -3.26
N PRO A 70 -24.20 -2.58 -3.46
CA PRO A 70 -24.84 -2.52 -4.77
C PRO A 70 -24.19 -1.52 -5.73
N LYS A 71 -23.30 -0.65 -5.24
CA LYS A 71 -22.63 0.40 -6.03
C LYS A 71 -21.17 0.51 -5.60
N ASN A 72 -20.29 0.78 -6.57
CA ASN A 72 -18.88 1.05 -6.31
C ASN A 72 -18.71 2.34 -5.49
N GLN A 73 -18.02 2.23 -4.37
CA GLN A 73 -17.70 3.31 -3.43
C GLN A 73 -16.18 3.55 -3.35
N GLY A 74 -15.40 2.66 -3.94
CA GLY A 74 -13.94 2.70 -3.99
C GLY A 74 -13.24 1.96 -2.86
N LEU A 75 -11.97 1.65 -3.10
CA LEU A 75 -11.12 0.80 -2.26
C LEU A 75 -11.06 1.28 -0.79
N SER A 76 -10.87 2.59 -0.58
CA SER A 76 -10.87 3.19 0.75
C SER A 76 -12.16 2.95 1.53
N ALA A 77 -13.32 3.04 0.86
CA ALA A 77 -14.62 2.78 1.49
C ALA A 77 -14.74 1.32 1.92
N MET A 78 -14.30 0.39 1.08
CA MET A 78 -14.34 -1.06 1.40
C MET A 78 -13.44 -1.41 2.57
N ARG A 79 -12.22 -0.88 2.61
CA ARG A 79 -11.32 -1.09 3.75
C ARG A 79 -11.87 -0.48 5.03
N ASN A 80 -12.47 0.71 4.97
CA ASN A 80 -13.11 1.35 6.11
C ASN A 80 -14.32 0.57 6.61
N GLN A 81 -15.20 0.11 5.72
CA GLN A 81 -16.33 -0.74 6.09
C GLN A 81 -15.83 -2.05 6.71
N GLY A 82 -14.78 -2.66 6.16
CA GLY A 82 -14.17 -3.84 6.72
C GLY A 82 -13.61 -3.61 8.13
N LEU A 83 -13.00 -2.45 8.40
CA LEU A 83 -12.53 -2.06 9.74
C LEU A 83 -13.69 -1.92 10.73
N ASP A 84 -14.84 -1.38 10.31
CA ASP A 84 -16.03 -1.24 11.16
C ASP A 84 -16.65 -2.62 11.50
N GLU A 85 -16.52 -3.59 10.61
CA GLU A 85 -17.04 -4.96 10.77
C GLU A 85 -16.04 -5.93 11.44
N ALA A 86 -14.74 -5.55 11.50
CA ALA A 86 -13.67 -6.38 12.03
C ALA A 86 -13.82 -6.62 13.55
N ARG A 87 -13.67 -7.90 13.94
CA ARG A 87 -13.75 -8.37 15.35
C ARG A 87 -12.37 -8.75 15.90
N GLY A 88 -11.42 -9.03 15.01
CA GLY A 88 -10.07 -9.46 15.36
C GLY A 88 -9.28 -8.40 16.12
N GLU A 89 -8.32 -8.86 16.89
CA GLU A 89 -7.33 -8.01 17.55
C GLU A 89 -6.36 -7.39 16.54
N TRP A 90 -6.15 -8.10 15.44
CA TRP A 90 -5.30 -7.72 14.33
C TRP A 90 -6.11 -7.60 13.04
N VAL A 91 -5.60 -6.79 12.11
CA VAL A 91 -6.17 -6.66 10.76
C VAL A 91 -5.08 -6.81 9.70
N THR A 92 -5.46 -7.30 8.52
CA THR A 92 -4.66 -7.31 7.29
C THR A 92 -5.57 -7.10 6.07
N PHE A 93 -5.03 -6.62 4.96
CA PHE A 93 -5.83 -6.16 3.82
C PHE A 93 -5.32 -6.75 2.49
N PRO A 94 -5.38 -8.08 2.28
CA PRO A 94 -4.97 -8.67 1.01
C PRO A 94 -5.86 -8.23 -0.14
N ASP A 95 -5.27 -8.06 -1.32
CA ASP A 95 -6.00 -7.78 -2.54
C ASP A 95 -6.60 -9.08 -3.11
N SER A 96 -7.75 -8.98 -3.80
CA SER A 96 -8.49 -10.15 -4.32
C SER A 96 -7.94 -10.72 -5.62
N ASP A 97 -6.86 -10.18 -6.13
CA ASP A 97 -6.08 -10.69 -7.29
C ASP A 97 -4.73 -11.28 -6.90
N ASP A 98 -4.41 -11.34 -5.60
CA ASP A 98 -3.18 -11.84 -5.02
C ASP A 98 -3.39 -13.12 -4.19
N ALA A 99 -2.33 -13.65 -3.56
CA ALA A 99 -2.42 -14.81 -2.69
C ALA A 99 -1.52 -14.67 -1.44
N LEU A 100 -2.02 -15.20 -0.31
CA LEU A 100 -1.22 -15.39 0.89
C LEU A 100 -0.51 -16.74 0.83
N TYR A 101 0.77 -16.80 1.26
CA TYR A 101 1.39 -18.09 1.52
C TYR A 101 0.79 -18.74 2.79
N PRO A 102 0.74 -20.06 2.91
CA PRO A 102 0.00 -20.73 3.98
C PRO A 102 0.41 -20.35 5.41
N THR A 103 1.65 -19.90 5.61
CA THR A 103 2.19 -19.52 6.90
C THR A 103 2.15 -18.01 7.17
N PHE A 104 1.46 -17.21 6.36
CA PHE A 104 1.42 -15.75 6.49
C PHE A 104 0.99 -15.30 7.89
N LEU A 105 -0.17 -15.75 8.37
CA LEU A 105 -0.66 -15.38 9.69
C LEU A 105 0.24 -15.94 10.80
N GLU A 106 0.60 -17.20 10.74
CA GLU A 106 1.45 -17.88 11.74
C GLU A 106 2.78 -17.14 11.93
N ARG A 107 3.47 -16.83 10.82
CA ARG A 107 4.79 -16.20 10.89
C ARG A 107 4.72 -14.75 11.38
N LEU A 108 3.76 -13.98 10.90
CA LEU A 108 3.60 -12.59 11.33
C LEU A 108 3.25 -12.51 12.81
N HIS A 109 2.35 -13.38 13.29
CA HIS A 109 2.02 -13.46 14.72
C HIS A 109 3.19 -13.91 15.58
N TYR A 110 3.96 -14.91 15.12
CA TYR A 110 5.18 -15.33 15.81
C TYR A 110 6.14 -14.17 16.04
N HIS A 111 6.36 -13.35 15.02
CA HIS A 111 7.24 -12.18 15.14
C HIS A 111 6.63 -11.07 16.01
N ALA A 112 5.32 -10.84 15.92
CA ALA A 112 4.62 -9.89 16.80
C ALA A 112 4.78 -10.26 18.27
N GLU A 113 4.62 -11.54 18.63
CA GLU A 113 4.78 -12.02 19.99
C GLU A 113 6.23 -11.89 20.49
N ARG A 114 7.20 -12.24 19.64
CA ARG A 114 8.63 -12.16 20.00
C ARG A 114 9.13 -10.76 20.22
N THR A 115 8.62 -9.77 19.47
CA THR A 115 9.14 -8.39 19.47
C THR A 115 8.26 -7.43 20.25
N GLY A 116 7.02 -7.83 20.57
CA GLY A 116 6.02 -6.94 21.14
C GLY A 116 5.52 -5.90 20.12
N ALA A 117 5.81 -6.07 18.82
CA ALA A 117 5.45 -5.10 17.80
C ALA A 117 3.94 -5.07 17.57
N GLN A 118 3.43 -3.88 17.31
CA GLN A 118 2.01 -3.64 16.97
C GLN A 118 1.76 -3.67 15.46
N VAL A 119 2.81 -3.65 14.65
CA VAL A 119 2.79 -3.86 13.21
C VAL A 119 3.95 -4.77 12.82
N VAL A 120 3.68 -5.77 12.00
CA VAL A 120 4.73 -6.64 11.42
C VAL A 120 4.60 -6.64 9.92
N ASN A 121 5.64 -6.18 9.23
CA ASN A 121 5.75 -6.18 7.77
C ASN A 121 6.59 -7.37 7.30
N CYS A 122 6.16 -8.06 6.24
CA CYS A 122 6.93 -9.13 5.60
C CYS A 122 7.45 -8.74 4.21
N ALA A 123 8.34 -9.56 3.67
CA ALA A 123 8.67 -9.55 2.25
C ALA A 123 7.54 -10.16 1.42
N HIS A 124 7.58 -9.93 0.11
CA HIS A 124 6.64 -10.53 -0.83
C HIS A 124 7.37 -11.04 -2.08
N ASN A 125 6.75 -11.96 -2.78
CA ASN A 125 7.18 -12.38 -4.10
C ASN A 125 6.35 -11.67 -5.17
N MET A 126 7.02 -11.02 -6.11
CA MET A 126 6.43 -10.61 -7.37
C MET A 126 6.27 -11.85 -8.24
N VAL A 127 5.05 -12.20 -8.62
CA VAL A 127 4.75 -13.38 -9.44
C VAL A 127 4.43 -12.91 -10.85
N ALA A 128 5.30 -13.21 -11.81
CA ALA A 128 5.09 -12.88 -13.21
C ALA A 128 4.10 -13.84 -13.89
N THR A 129 3.60 -13.46 -15.06
CA THR A 129 2.63 -14.26 -15.85
C THR A 129 3.17 -15.62 -16.30
N ASP A 130 4.50 -15.77 -16.41
CA ASP A 130 5.16 -17.05 -16.70
C ASP A 130 5.40 -17.93 -15.47
N GLY A 131 4.93 -17.49 -14.29
CA GLY A 131 5.10 -18.16 -13.00
C GLY A 131 6.46 -17.92 -12.32
N SER A 132 7.37 -17.17 -12.93
CA SER A 132 8.62 -16.81 -12.28
C SER A 132 8.36 -15.86 -11.10
N THR A 133 9.19 -15.99 -10.05
CA THR A 133 9.05 -15.20 -8.82
C THR A 133 10.31 -14.40 -8.55
N THR A 134 10.12 -13.17 -8.06
CA THR A 134 11.22 -12.32 -7.58
C THR A 134 10.85 -11.78 -6.21
N GLN A 135 11.64 -12.13 -5.19
CA GLN A 135 11.43 -11.60 -3.84
C GLN A 135 11.72 -10.11 -3.79
N ARG A 136 10.86 -9.40 -3.07
CA ARG A 136 10.98 -7.99 -2.75
C ARG A 136 10.80 -7.79 -1.25
N LEU A 137 11.72 -7.04 -0.67
CA LEU A 137 11.60 -6.50 0.68
C LEU A 137 11.75 -4.98 0.58
N LYS A 138 10.82 -4.25 1.12
CA LYS A 138 10.94 -2.80 1.28
C LYS A 138 11.03 -2.48 2.77
N GLY A 139 12.22 -2.16 3.22
CA GLY A 139 12.59 -1.99 4.60
C GLY A 139 13.85 -2.79 4.94
N THR A 140 14.45 -2.48 6.08
CA THR A 140 15.56 -3.25 6.65
C THR A 140 15.00 -4.16 7.74
N PRO A 141 15.31 -5.47 7.75
CA PRO A 141 14.87 -6.36 8.83
C PRO A 141 15.29 -5.84 10.20
N GLY A 142 14.35 -5.87 11.14
CA GLY A 142 14.56 -5.37 12.50
C GLY A 142 13.30 -4.71 13.05
N THR A 143 13.43 -4.13 14.25
CA THR A 143 12.34 -3.43 14.93
C THR A 143 12.65 -1.94 15.01
N LEU A 144 11.70 -1.13 14.59
CA LEU A 144 11.71 0.32 14.60
C LEU A 144 10.71 0.82 15.66
N THR A 145 10.93 2.00 16.19
CA THR A 145 9.85 2.76 16.84
C THR A 145 8.81 3.15 15.81
N GLY A 146 7.57 3.41 16.25
CA GLY A 146 6.52 3.85 15.33
C GLY A 146 6.88 5.15 14.59
N GLN A 147 7.55 6.08 15.29
CA GLN A 147 8.04 7.33 14.69
C GLN A 147 9.10 7.09 13.60
N GLU A 148 10.07 6.20 13.84
CA GLU A 148 11.07 5.82 12.83
C GLU A 148 10.40 5.17 11.61
N ALA A 149 9.43 4.28 11.84
CA ALA A 149 8.66 3.64 10.78
C ALA A 149 7.85 4.65 9.97
N ALA A 150 7.22 5.63 10.61
CA ALA A 150 6.49 6.72 9.95
C ALA A 150 7.41 7.56 9.05
N PHE A 151 8.60 7.91 9.53
CA PHE A 151 9.57 8.66 8.73
C PHE A 151 10.18 7.80 7.61
N ALA A 152 10.42 6.51 7.84
CA ALA A 152 10.87 5.58 6.81
C ALA A 152 9.82 5.41 5.70
N LEU A 153 8.53 5.35 6.07
CA LEU A 153 7.42 5.32 5.11
C LEU A 153 7.45 6.56 4.20
N LEU A 154 7.49 7.75 4.77
CA LEU A 154 7.52 9.02 4.02
C LEU A 154 8.77 9.17 3.13
N LYS A 155 9.88 8.53 3.50
CA LYS A 155 11.12 8.49 2.70
C LYS A 155 11.15 7.35 1.68
N ASP A 156 10.04 6.61 1.51
CA ASP A 156 9.97 5.44 0.63
C ASP A 156 10.99 4.33 1.03
N GLU A 157 11.34 4.25 2.31
CA GLU A 157 12.26 3.24 2.88
C GLU A 157 11.52 2.09 3.55
N LEU A 158 10.20 2.19 3.74
CA LEU A 158 9.34 1.15 4.28
C LEU A 158 8.16 0.91 3.33
N SER A 159 7.61 -0.32 3.35
CA SER A 159 6.50 -0.70 2.47
C SER A 159 5.26 0.15 2.70
N PRO A 160 4.72 0.82 1.66
CA PRO A 160 3.51 1.61 1.74
C PRO A 160 2.23 0.77 1.55
N TYR A 161 2.35 -0.53 1.31
CA TYR A 161 1.22 -1.41 1.00
C TYR A 161 0.53 -1.90 2.27
N ALA A 162 -0.79 -2.04 2.25
CA ALA A 162 -1.56 -2.55 3.39
C ALA A 162 -1.56 -4.10 3.47
N TRP A 163 -1.24 -4.78 2.37
CA TRP A 163 -1.37 -6.24 2.23
C TRP A 163 -0.17 -7.06 2.73
N ASP A 164 1.02 -6.49 2.88
CA ASP A 164 2.23 -7.21 3.32
C ASP A 164 2.46 -7.17 4.84
N LYS A 165 1.42 -7.03 5.63
CA LYS A 165 1.53 -6.84 7.07
C LYS A 165 0.29 -7.25 7.86
N ILE A 166 0.47 -7.45 9.16
CA ILE A 166 -0.60 -7.39 10.14
C ILE A 166 -0.45 -6.15 11.00
N ILE A 167 -1.56 -5.58 11.42
CA ILE A 167 -1.63 -4.32 12.18
C ILE A 167 -2.57 -4.53 13.37
N ARG A 168 -2.19 -4.10 14.56
CA ARG A 168 -3.10 -4.03 15.71
C ARG A 168 -4.30 -3.16 15.34
N ARG A 169 -5.52 -3.72 15.43
CA ARG A 169 -6.75 -3.01 15.07
C ARG A 169 -6.95 -1.72 15.85
N GLU A 170 -6.51 -1.67 17.12
CA GLU A 170 -6.56 -0.47 17.94
C GLU A 170 -5.86 0.75 17.32
N LEU A 171 -4.83 0.55 16.49
CA LEU A 171 -4.15 1.64 15.79
C LEU A 171 -5.04 2.36 14.78
N PHE A 172 -6.13 1.72 14.35
CA PHE A 172 -7.15 2.31 13.48
C PHE A 172 -8.26 3.07 14.24
N GLU A 173 -8.22 3.15 15.57
CA GLU A 173 -9.19 3.96 16.31
C GLU A 173 -9.10 5.43 15.91
N GLY A 174 -10.14 5.95 15.23
CA GLY A 174 -10.14 7.30 14.64
C GLY A 174 -9.22 7.49 13.42
N VAL A 175 -8.58 6.44 12.91
CA VAL A 175 -7.87 6.43 11.62
C VAL A 175 -8.77 5.80 10.56
N ARG A 176 -8.81 6.41 9.38
CA ARG A 176 -9.55 5.92 8.22
C ARG A 176 -8.73 6.09 6.95
N TYR A 177 -8.91 5.17 6.02
CA TYR A 177 -8.41 5.31 4.65
C TYR A 177 -9.08 6.54 4.00
N PRO A 178 -8.33 7.56 3.59
CA PRO A 178 -8.92 8.75 2.99
C PRO A 178 -9.43 8.48 1.57
N GLN A 179 -10.45 9.25 1.15
CA GLN A 179 -10.95 9.23 -0.23
C GLN A 179 -10.00 10.06 -1.11
N ILE A 180 -8.88 9.47 -1.48
CA ILE A 180 -7.90 10.01 -2.42
C ILE A 180 -7.64 8.99 -3.52
N GLU A 181 -7.25 9.46 -4.69
CA GLU A 181 -7.12 8.57 -5.86
C GLU A 181 -5.93 7.61 -5.79
N ARG A 182 -4.96 7.87 -4.90
CA ARG A 182 -3.72 7.12 -4.83
C ARG A 182 -3.03 7.31 -3.48
N ALA A 183 -2.31 6.28 -3.04
CA ALA A 183 -1.56 6.28 -1.77
C ALA A 183 -2.46 6.42 -0.51
N GLU A 184 -3.72 5.97 -0.61
CA GLU A 184 -4.63 5.88 0.54
C GLU A 184 -4.06 4.97 1.63
N ASP A 185 -3.35 3.91 1.23
CA ASP A 185 -2.62 3.01 2.13
C ASP A 185 -1.56 3.75 2.92
N GLU A 186 -0.73 4.51 2.21
CA GLU A 186 0.37 5.28 2.81
C GLU A 186 -0.16 6.30 3.84
N CYS A 187 -1.32 6.90 3.57
CA CYS A 187 -1.99 7.80 4.50
C CYS A 187 -2.42 7.08 5.79
N ALA A 188 -3.14 5.99 5.66
CA ALA A 188 -3.64 5.24 6.82
C ALA A 188 -2.48 4.61 7.63
N LEU A 189 -1.48 4.07 6.93
CA LEU A 189 -0.28 3.50 7.55
C LEU A 189 0.56 4.55 8.27
N LEU A 190 0.70 5.76 7.72
CA LEU A 190 1.38 6.86 8.41
C LEU A 190 0.74 7.15 9.77
N ASP A 191 -0.59 7.27 9.81
CA ASP A 191 -1.30 7.52 11.06
C ASP A 191 -1.18 6.33 12.04
N CYS A 192 -1.22 5.09 11.55
CA CYS A 192 -1.00 3.90 12.36
C CYS A 192 0.43 3.85 12.93
N TYR A 193 1.45 4.11 12.11
CA TYR A 193 2.85 4.11 12.58
C TYR A 193 3.11 5.22 13.60
N LEU A 194 2.57 6.42 13.40
CA LEU A 194 2.70 7.50 14.38
C LEU A 194 2.08 7.19 15.75
N ARG A 195 1.20 6.19 15.83
CA ARG A 195 0.54 5.72 17.07
C ARG A 195 1.20 4.46 17.63
N ALA A 196 1.85 3.68 16.77
CA ALA A 196 2.50 2.45 17.19
C ALA A 196 3.71 2.73 18.09
N GLN A 197 3.92 1.87 19.09
CA GLN A 197 5.13 1.88 19.89
C GLN A 197 6.29 1.26 19.12
N SER A 198 6.01 0.17 18.38
CA SER A 198 7.02 -0.55 17.60
C SER A 198 6.45 -1.22 16.35
N VAL A 199 7.30 -1.28 15.32
CA VAL A 199 7.05 -1.87 14.00
C VAL A 199 8.20 -2.81 13.67
N THR A 200 7.91 -4.06 13.33
CA THR A 200 8.92 -5.05 12.95
C THR A 200 8.87 -5.31 11.44
N VAL A 201 10.02 -5.40 10.82
CA VAL A 201 10.22 -5.82 9.43
C VAL A 201 10.91 -7.17 9.41
N ILE A 202 10.36 -8.14 8.68
CA ILE A 202 10.93 -9.47 8.51
C ILE A 202 11.23 -9.77 7.04
N ASP A 203 12.33 -10.50 6.79
CA ASP A 203 12.72 -10.92 5.43
C ASP A 203 12.19 -12.33 5.12
N GLU A 204 10.89 -12.52 5.32
CA GLU A 204 10.18 -13.73 4.94
C GLU A 204 9.15 -13.37 3.87
N PRO A 205 9.24 -13.98 2.67
CA PRO A 205 8.26 -13.71 1.60
C PRO A 205 6.97 -14.49 1.90
N LEU A 206 6.00 -13.80 2.50
CA LEU A 206 4.75 -14.41 2.96
C LEU A 206 3.53 -14.04 2.09
N TYR A 207 3.73 -13.20 1.08
CA TYR A 207 2.70 -12.72 0.17
C TYR A 207 3.12 -12.91 -1.30
N ALA A 208 2.22 -13.35 -2.15
CA ALA A 208 2.41 -13.50 -3.58
C ALA A 208 1.65 -12.42 -4.33
N TYR A 209 2.37 -11.39 -4.78
CA TYR A 209 1.84 -10.27 -5.55
C TYR A 209 1.82 -10.63 -7.05
N ALA A 210 0.63 -10.71 -7.65
CA ALA A 210 0.46 -11.03 -9.06
C ALA A 210 0.73 -9.81 -9.94
N VAL A 211 1.76 -9.87 -10.78
CA VAL A 211 2.07 -8.79 -11.73
C VAL A 211 1.12 -8.86 -12.91
N SER A 212 0.22 -7.89 -13.03
CA SER A 212 -0.71 -7.78 -14.15
C SER A 212 -0.43 -6.53 -14.98
N ALA A 213 -0.65 -6.63 -16.31
CA ALA A 213 -0.52 -5.50 -17.23
C ALA A 213 -1.58 -4.41 -17.00
N GLY A 214 -2.65 -4.73 -16.25
CA GLY A 214 -3.77 -3.83 -15.93
C GLY A 214 -3.65 -3.11 -14.58
N SER A 215 -2.47 -3.09 -13.95
CA SER A 215 -2.28 -2.43 -12.64
C SER A 215 -2.76 -0.98 -12.66
N LEU A 216 -3.62 -0.63 -11.72
CA LEU A 216 -4.16 0.73 -11.54
C LEU A 216 -3.07 1.80 -11.38
N THR A 217 -1.89 1.38 -10.91
CA THR A 217 -0.75 2.27 -10.64
C THR A 217 -0.25 3.00 -11.88
N TRP A 218 -0.37 2.39 -13.08
CA TRP A 218 0.23 2.89 -14.32
C TRP A 218 -0.79 3.21 -15.42
N SER A 219 -2.08 3.09 -15.13
CA SER A 219 -3.14 3.23 -16.15
C SER A 219 -3.51 4.69 -16.45
N ARG A 220 -3.21 5.63 -15.57
CA ARG A 220 -3.58 7.05 -15.72
C ARG A 220 -2.62 7.99 -15.00
N ILE A 221 -2.63 9.25 -15.42
CA ILE A 221 -1.91 10.33 -14.75
C ILE A 221 -2.77 10.86 -13.58
N THR A 222 -2.24 10.80 -12.37
CA THR A 222 -2.90 11.37 -11.19
C THR A 222 -2.95 12.91 -11.32
N PRO A 223 -4.11 13.56 -11.11
CA PRO A 223 -4.20 15.02 -11.11
C PRO A 223 -3.32 15.65 -10.02
N LEU A 224 -2.69 16.80 -10.32
CA LEU A 224 -1.77 17.46 -9.38
C LEU A 224 -2.43 17.92 -8.07
N ASN A 225 -3.75 18.19 -8.08
CA ASN A 225 -4.48 18.48 -6.85
C ASN A 225 -4.51 17.26 -5.90
N GLU A 226 -4.57 16.04 -6.42
CA GLU A 226 -4.51 14.83 -5.59
C GLU A 226 -3.12 14.67 -4.94
N THR A 227 -2.04 14.97 -5.67
CA THR A 227 -0.69 15.02 -5.09
C THR A 227 -0.59 16.04 -3.96
N ARG A 228 -1.22 17.21 -4.11
CA ARG A 228 -1.26 18.22 -3.03
C ARG A 228 -2.08 17.74 -1.83
N ARG A 229 -3.24 17.13 -2.06
CA ARG A 229 -4.08 16.55 -1.00
C ARG A 229 -3.33 15.49 -0.20
N LEU A 230 -2.57 14.63 -0.88
CA LEU A 230 -1.69 13.63 -0.25
C LEU A 230 -0.66 14.30 0.67
N LEU A 231 0.06 15.31 0.17
CA LEU A 231 1.08 16.02 0.95
C LEU A 231 0.49 16.79 2.13
N GLU A 232 -0.68 17.41 1.96
CA GLU A 232 -1.44 18.04 3.05
C GLU A 232 -1.86 17.02 4.11
N TYR A 233 -2.22 15.80 3.70
CA TYR A 233 -2.55 14.73 4.63
C TYR A 233 -1.32 14.37 5.48
N PHE A 234 -0.16 14.14 4.87
CA PHE A 234 1.07 13.82 5.58
C PHE A 234 1.46 14.92 6.56
N GLU A 235 1.42 16.17 6.14
CA GLU A 235 1.71 17.30 7.00
C GLU A 235 0.77 17.38 8.21
N LYS A 236 -0.55 17.25 8.00
CA LYS A 236 -1.55 17.24 9.07
C LYS A 236 -1.35 16.06 10.02
N SER A 237 -0.96 14.87 9.52
CA SER A 237 -0.68 13.69 10.36
C SER A 237 0.49 13.95 11.30
N LEU A 238 1.59 14.52 10.81
CA LEU A 238 2.73 14.87 11.65
C LEU A 238 2.41 15.99 12.65
N GLN A 239 1.61 16.98 12.25
CA GLN A 239 1.18 18.08 13.13
C GLN A 239 0.36 17.57 14.32
N ARG A 240 -0.50 16.56 14.10
CA ARG A 240 -1.32 15.95 15.20
C ARG A 240 -0.49 15.24 16.25
N THR A 241 0.73 14.83 15.95
CA THR A 241 1.60 14.03 16.84
C THR A 241 2.83 14.77 17.32
N SER A 242 2.93 16.08 17.13
CA SER A 242 4.10 16.90 17.47
C SER A 242 5.41 16.55 16.71
N THR A 243 5.39 15.53 15.86
CA THR A 243 6.57 15.10 15.10
C THR A 243 6.90 16.04 13.94
N TYR A 244 5.96 16.92 13.56
CA TYR A 244 6.12 17.94 12.54
C TYR A 244 7.33 18.87 12.79
N HIS A 245 7.56 19.27 14.05
CA HIS A 245 8.63 20.20 14.41
C HIS A 245 10.01 19.53 14.55
N LEU A 246 10.07 18.23 14.49
CA LEU A 246 11.33 17.51 14.55
C LEU A 246 12.11 17.68 13.22
N PRO A 247 13.44 17.89 13.26
CA PRO A 247 14.25 17.96 12.04
C PRO A 247 14.06 16.74 11.12
N ALA A 248 13.97 15.54 11.69
CA ALA A 248 13.73 14.30 10.95
C ALA A 248 12.33 14.26 10.31
N GLY A 249 11.30 14.84 10.96
CA GLY A 249 9.95 14.95 10.40
C GLY A 249 9.91 15.91 9.20
N GLN A 250 10.58 17.06 9.29
CA GLN A 250 10.70 18.02 8.18
C GLN A 250 11.49 17.42 7.00
N GLU A 251 12.57 16.70 7.30
CA GLU A 251 13.34 15.96 6.30
C GLU A 251 12.45 14.93 5.58
N ALA A 252 11.72 14.09 6.33
CA ALA A 252 10.85 13.08 5.77
C ALA A 252 9.75 13.69 4.88
N LEU A 253 9.09 14.77 5.32
CA LEU A 253 8.09 15.49 4.51
C LEU A 253 8.69 16.08 3.23
N THR A 254 9.91 16.62 3.31
CA THR A 254 10.59 17.17 2.14
C THR A 254 10.88 16.08 1.11
N ILE A 255 11.34 14.91 1.56
CA ILE A 255 11.61 13.77 0.69
C ILE A 255 10.29 13.23 0.11
N ALA A 256 9.24 13.06 0.93
CA ALA A 256 7.93 12.65 0.46
C ALA A 256 7.39 13.58 -0.64
N ARG A 257 7.58 14.89 -0.48
CA ARG A 257 7.20 15.89 -1.51
C ARG A 257 7.92 15.65 -2.83
N VAL A 258 9.24 15.47 -2.80
CA VAL A 258 10.03 15.18 -4.02
C VAL A 258 9.55 13.90 -4.67
N ILE A 259 9.37 12.82 -3.90
CA ILE A 259 8.92 11.51 -4.40
C ILE A 259 7.51 11.61 -4.98
N ALA A 260 6.55 12.25 -4.31
CA ALA A 260 5.18 12.37 -4.78
C ALA A 260 5.09 13.09 -6.14
N TYR A 261 5.81 14.19 -6.31
CA TYR A 261 5.84 14.89 -7.60
C TYR A 261 6.61 14.12 -8.67
N LEU A 262 7.66 13.36 -8.32
CA LEU A 262 8.38 12.53 -9.27
C LEU A 262 7.56 11.31 -9.71
N ASN A 263 6.80 10.69 -8.82
CA ASN A 263 5.86 9.62 -9.16
C ASN A 263 4.81 10.12 -10.17
N ASN A 264 4.31 11.34 -9.98
CA ASN A 264 3.37 11.96 -10.90
C ASN A 264 4.02 12.30 -12.25
N ALA A 265 5.26 12.84 -12.23
CA ALA A 265 6.03 13.09 -13.43
C ALA A 265 6.36 11.78 -14.19
N GLN A 266 6.63 10.68 -13.47
CA GLN A 266 6.84 9.36 -14.06
C GLN A 266 5.58 8.83 -14.76
N GLN A 267 4.40 8.99 -14.14
CA GLN A 267 3.14 8.65 -14.80
C GLN A 267 2.95 9.43 -16.11
N ALA A 268 3.27 10.75 -16.10
CA ALA A 268 3.19 11.57 -17.30
C ALA A 268 4.17 11.10 -18.41
N LEU A 269 5.31 10.48 -18.06
CA LEU A 269 6.22 9.88 -19.04
C LEU A 269 5.67 8.56 -19.63
N ILE A 270 5.02 7.73 -18.81
CA ILE A 270 4.54 6.40 -19.19
C ILE A 270 3.24 6.52 -19.97
N VAL A 271 2.25 7.23 -19.43
CA VAL A 271 0.92 7.37 -20.03
C VAL A 271 0.96 8.29 -21.26
N GLY A 272 1.75 9.38 -21.19
CA GLY A 272 1.84 10.35 -22.27
C GLY A 272 0.54 11.16 -22.46
N GLY A 273 0.28 11.57 -23.70
CA GLY A 273 -0.93 12.30 -24.07
C GLY A 273 -0.82 13.83 -23.89
N GLU A 274 -1.92 14.52 -24.19
CA GLU A 274 -1.98 16.00 -24.21
C GLU A 274 -1.75 16.66 -22.84
N SER A 275 -2.14 15.99 -21.76
CA SER A 275 -1.99 16.51 -20.38
C SER A 275 -0.56 16.37 -19.82
N ALA A 276 0.25 15.45 -20.36
CA ALA A 276 1.58 15.14 -19.83
C ALA A 276 2.53 16.36 -19.73
N PRO A 277 2.62 17.28 -20.73
CA PRO A 277 3.46 18.46 -20.62
C PRO A 277 3.06 19.38 -19.46
N ALA A 278 1.76 19.60 -19.25
CA ALA A 278 1.25 20.43 -18.16
C ALA A 278 1.53 19.82 -16.79
N VAL A 279 1.35 18.50 -16.66
CA VAL A 279 1.68 17.76 -15.43
C VAL A 279 3.17 17.85 -15.13
N LEU A 280 4.05 17.62 -16.11
CA LEU A 280 5.50 17.74 -15.93
C LEU A 280 5.91 19.16 -15.50
N ALA A 281 5.31 20.20 -16.09
CA ALA A 281 5.55 21.59 -15.70
C ALA A 281 5.12 21.84 -14.25
N GLY A 282 3.95 21.35 -13.85
CA GLY A 282 3.45 21.43 -12.48
C GLY A 282 4.32 20.66 -11.48
N CYS A 283 4.77 19.46 -11.83
CA CYS A 283 5.70 18.69 -10.99
C CYS A 283 7.02 19.44 -10.80
N ARG A 284 7.54 20.09 -11.85
CA ARG A 284 8.76 20.90 -11.77
C ARG A 284 8.66 22.03 -10.76
N THR A 285 7.50 22.61 -10.52
CA THR A 285 7.28 23.70 -9.56
C THR A 285 6.95 23.21 -8.14
N GLY A 286 6.59 21.93 -7.98
CA GLY A 286 6.10 21.37 -6.72
C GLY A 286 7.14 21.20 -5.62
N PHE A 287 8.42 21.27 -5.91
CA PHE A 287 9.54 21.20 -4.95
C PHE A 287 10.69 22.13 -5.38
N THR A 288 11.65 22.38 -4.50
CA THR A 288 12.80 23.26 -4.77
C THR A 288 14.04 22.46 -5.19
N VAL A 289 15.10 23.16 -5.65
CA VAL A 289 16.39 22.53 -5.92
C VAL A 289 17.03 22.03 -4.62
N SER A 290 16.87 22.77 -3.51
CA SER A 290 17.35 22.34 -2.18
C SER A 290 16.65 21.08 -1.71
N ASP A 291 15.33 20.90 -1.99
CA ASP A 291 14.60 19.68 -1.68
C ASP A 291 15.18 18.48 -2.46
N ALA A 292 15.46 18.67 -3.75
CA ALA A 292 16.07 17.63 -4.59
C ALA A 292 17.51 17.29 -4.14
N LEU A 293 18.30 18.28 -3.68
CA LEU A 293 19.64 18.04 -3.12
C LEU A 293 19.58 17.28 -1.79
N LEU A 294 18.59 17.59 -0.94
CA LEU A 294 18.32 16.80 0.28
C LEU A 294 17.95 15.36 -0.07
N ALA A 295 17.01 15.17 -1.00
CA ALA A 295 16.62 13.84 -1.47
C ALA A 295 17.80 13.08 -2.09
N LEU A 296 18.74 13.74 -2.76
CA LEU A 296 19.93 13.10 -3.35
C LEU A 296 20.81 12.40 -2.30
N ARG A 297 20.86 12.91 -1.07
CA ARG A 297 21.65 12.32 0.03
C ARG A 297 21.01 11.04 0.59
N ILE A 298 19.69 10.94 0.57
CA ILE A 298 18.95 9.87 1.25
C ILE A 298 18.38 8.88 0.25
N ARG A 299 17.83 9.39 -0.85
CA ARG A 299 17.24 8.62 -1.96
C ARG A 299 17.88 9.05 -3.29
N PRO A 300 19.12 8.61 -3.59
CA PRO A 300 19.92 9.14 -4.70
C PRO A 300 19.20 9.16 -6.05
N VAL A 301 18.45 8.10 -6.37
CA VAL A 301 17.71 7.99 -7.65
C VAL A 301 16.65 9.08 -7.75
N PHE A 302 15.85 9.28 -6.69
CA PHE A 302 14.82 10.33 -6.67
C PHE A 302 15.45 11.73 -6.65
N GLY A 303 16.49 11.95 -5.89
CA GLY A 303 17.18 13.23 -5.87
C GLY A 303 17.78 13.60 -7.23
N ALA A 304 18.45 12.65 -7.90
CA ALA A 304 18.99 12.85 -9.23
C ALA A 304 17.88 13.12 -10.27
N ALA A 305 16.79 12.34 -10.25
CA ALA A 305 15.61 12.56 -11.10
C ALA A 305 15.00 13.95 -10.85
N GLY A 306 14.90 14.36 -9.58
CA GLY A 306 14.42 15.68 -9.18
C GLY A 306 15.28 16.82 -9.74
N LEU A 307 16.60 16.71 -9.64
CA LEU A 307 17.54 17.69 -10.23
C LEU A 307 17.41 17.74 -11.76
N LEU A 308 17.29 16.59 -12.42
CA LEU A 308 17.05 16.53 -13.88
C LEU A 308 15.75 17.23 -14.26
N LEU A 309 14.65 16.97 -13.55
CA LEU A 309 13.38 17.61 -13.80
C LEU A 309 13.45 19.15 -13.57
N LYS A 310 14.16 19.59 -12.55
CA LYS A 310 14.37 21.02 -12.24
C LYS A 310 15.18 21.75 -13.31
N THR A 311 16.23 21.12 -13.82
CA THR A 311 17.13 21.75 -14.78
C THR A 311 16.61 21.68 -16.21
N SER A 312 16.17 20.49 -16.65
CA SER A 312 15.70 20.28 -18.02
C SER A 312 14.70 19.14 -18.13
N THR A 313 13.45 19.50 -18.45
CA THR A 313 12.41 18.51 -18.73
C THR A 313 12.79 17.58 -19.91
N ALA A 314 13.56 18.08 -20.88
CA ALA A 314 14.03 17.27 -22.01
C ALA A 314 15.03 16.20 -21.55
N LEU A 315 16.03 16.57 -20.73
CA LEU A 315 16.97 15.62 -20.14
C LEU A 315 16.27 14.64 -19.20
N TYR A 316 15.30 15.08 -18.40
CA TYR A 316 14.50 14.22 -17.56
C TYR A 316 13.77 13.15 -18.39
N ARG A 317 13.10 13.56 -19.49
CA ARG A 317 12.42 12.62 -20.40
C ARG A 317 13.40 11.62 -21.01
N LEU A 318 14.57 12.09 -21.47
CA LEU A 318 15.56 11.25 -22.11
C LEU A 318 16.18 10.24 -21.14
N LEU A 319 16.73 10.71 -20.02
CA LEU A 319 17.54 9.87 -19.12
C LEU A 319 16.67 9.10 -18.13
N TYR A 320 15.77 9.78 -17.44
CA TYR A 320 14.90 9.11 -16.47
C TYR A 320 13.82 8.29 -17.16
N GLY A 321 13.31 8.72 -18.32
CA GLY A 321 12.39 7.93 -19.13
C GLY A 321 13.02 6.63 -19.63
N ALA A 322 14.29 6.65 -20.04
CA ALA A 322 15.02 5.43 -20.41
C ALA A 322 15.22 4.48 -19.20
N TYR A 323 15.56 5.04 -18.03
CA TYR A 323 15.66 4.28 -16.76
C TYR A 323 14.34 3.61 -16.41
N VAL A 324 13.24 4.34 -16.44
CA VAL A 324 11.89 3.84 -16.11
C VAL A 324 11.50 2.70 -17.06
N LYS A 325 11.67 2.88 -18.36
CA LYS A 325 11.38 1.83 -19.35
C LYS A 325 12.16 0.55 -19.06
N ARG A 326 13.45 0.68 -18.70
CA ARG A 326 14.29 -0.48 -18.38
C ARG A 326 13.88 -1.19 -17.08
N VAL A 327 13.54 -0.43 -16.04
CA VAL A 327 13.21 -0.98 -14.72
C VAL A 327 11.84 -1.66 -14.70
N TYR A 328 10.88 -1.12 -15.45
CA TYR A 328 9.50 -1.62 -15.49
C TYR A 328 9.17 -2.45 -16.73
N ASN A 329 10.17 -2.71 -17.59
CA ASN A 329 10.01 -3.52 -18.81
C ASN A 329 8.92 -2.98 -19.78
N LEU A 330 8.84 -1.62 -19.90
CA LEU A 330 7.85 -0.89 -20.71
C LEU A 330 8.35 -0.60 -22.12
#